data_62cc1bb442263ed2ab08b47f80cd21dd
#
_entry.id   62cc1bb442263ed2ab08b47f80cd21dd
#
_cell.length_a   1.000
_cell.length_b   1.000
_cell.length_c   1.000
_cell.angle_alpha   90.00
_cell.angle_beta   90.00
_cell.angle_gamma   90.00
#
_symmetry.space_group_name_H-M   'P 1'
#
loop_
_entity.id
_entity.type
_entity.pdbx_description
1 polymer ?
#
loop_
_entity_poly.entity_id
_entity_poly.type
_entity_poly.pdbx_seq_one_letter_code
_entity_poly.pdbx_strand_id
1 'polypeptide(L)'
;MIDDAVNIRGLKRYAVDNAGYVPQPDCAEPTGKKVAVIGGGPSGLSAAYYLALMGHKVTVYEKCAKLGGMLRYGIPNYRLPREVLDAEIASMLALGIDVHVNVNVGDDVTFDELRQQNDALYIALGAHTDKKTGIEGEDAEIGRASCRERV
;
A
#
# COMPACT_ATOMS: atom_id res chain seq x y z
N MET A 1 -24.73 6.25 31.71
CA MET A 1 -24.69 6.11 30.23
C MET A 1 -26.13 6.36 29.80
N ILE A 2 -26.38 7.38 29.00
CA ILE A 2 -27.75 7.82 28.67
C ILE A 2 -28.23 7.11 27.39
N ASP A 3 -27.27 6.64 26.55
CA ASP A 3 -27.54 6.03 25.24
C ASP A 3 -26.43 5.09 24.82
N ASP A 4 -26.57 4.42 23.66
CA ASP A 4 -25.56 3.55 23.09
C ASP A 4 -24.33 4.33 22.60
N ALA A 5 -23.21 3.62 22.46
CA ALA A 5 -21.97 4.23 21.97
C ALA A 5 -22.14 4.70 20.51
N VAL A 6 -21.62 5.88 20.19
CA VAL A 6 -21.64 6.43 18.84
C VAL A 6 -20.84 5.52 17.89
N ASN A 7 -21.45 5.06 16.81
CA ASN A 7 -20.79 4.25 15.80
C ASN A 7 -19.90 5.10 14.87
N ILE A 8 -18.75 5.54 15.41
CA ILE A 8 -17.79 6.40 14.67
C ILE A 8 -17.32 5.74 13.38
N ARG A 9 -17.07 4.42 13.40
CA ARG A 9 -16.63 3.69 12.20
C ARG A 9 -17.71 3.69 11.11
N GLY A 10 -18.95 3.46 11.49
CA GLY A 10 -20.08 3.51 10.55
C GLY A 10 -20.30 4.91 9.97
N LEU A 11 -20.14 5.94 10.79
CA LEU A 11 -20.23 7.35 10.33
C LEU A 11 -19.13 7.70 9.34
N LYS A 12 -17.88 7.27 9.58
CA LYS A 12 -16.78 7.45 8.62
C LYS A 12 -17.08 6.76 7.29
N ARG A 13 -17.56 5.53 7.33
CA ARG A 13 -17.94 4.78 6.12
C ARG A 13 -19.04 5.50 5.36
N TYR A 14 -20.10 5.89 6.05
CA TYR A 14 -21.21 6.63 5.47
C TYR A 14 -20.75 7.94 4.80
N ALA A 15 -19.87 8.69 5.49
CA ALA A 15 -19.31 9.92 4.94
C ALA A 15 -18.55 9.69 3.63
N VAL A 16 -17.70 8.67 3.58
CA VAL A 16 -16.95 8.33 2.35
C VAL A 16 -17.89 7.89 1.22
N ASP A 17 -18.86 7.00 1.53
CA ASP A 17 -19.78 6.48 0.52
C ASP A 17 -20.72 7.58 -0.06
N ASN A 18 -20.91 8.69 0.64
CA ASN A 18 -21.81 9.78 0.24
C ASN A 18 -21.11 11.13 -0.03
N ALA A 19 -19.79 11.21 0.09
CA ALA A 19 -19.05 12.46 -0.10
C ALA A 19 -19.03 12.96 -1.55
N GLY A 20 -19.31 12.10 -2.54
CA GLY A 20 -19.17 12.43 -3.94
C GLY A 20 -17.70 12.70 -4.32
N TYR A 21 -17.47 13.72 -5.16
CA TYR A 21 -16.10 14.10 -5.55
C TYR A 21 -15.39 14.81 -4.41
N VAL A 22 -14.22 14.28 -4.03
CA VAL A 22 -13.31 14.92 -3.08
C VAL A 22 -12.12 15.43 -3.88
N PRO A 23 -11.88 16.76 -3.92
CA PRO A 23 -10.74 17.31 -4.66
C PRO A 23 -9.42 16.86 -4.03
N GLN A 24 -8.41 16.66 -4.88
CA GLN A 24 -7.06 16.40 -4.39
C GLN A 24 -6.52 17.67 -3.69
N PRO A 25 -5.78 17.50 -2.58
CA PRO A 25 -5.12 18.61 -1.95
C PRO A 25 -3.99 19.15 -2.84
N ASP A 26 -3.72 20.43 -2.74
CA ASP A 26 -2.59 21.07 -3.42
C ASP A 26 -1.27 20.54 -2.87
N CYS A 27 -0.34 20.23 -3.78
CA CYS A 27 1.02 19.88 -3.39
C CYS A 27 1.85 21.14 -3.12
N ALA A 28 2.80 21.02 -2.21
CA ALA A 28 3.81 22.07 -2.01
C ALA A 28 4.70 22.22 -3.26
N GLU A 29 5.41 23.33 -3.34
CA GLU A 29 6.39 23.60 -4.41
C GLU A 29 7.43 22.45 -4.52
N PRO A 30 7.84 22.09 -5.75
CA PRO A 30 8.80 21.02 -5.96
C PRO A 30 10.12 21.26 -5.21
N THR A 31 10.51 20.34 -4.37
CA THR A 31 11.76 20.42 -3.59
C THR A 31 13.00 19.99 -4.37
N GLY A 32 12.82 19.37 -5.53
CA GLY A 32 13.89 18.74 -6.31
C GLY A 32 14.44 17.44 -5.71
N LYS A 33 13.94 17.02 -4.54
CA LYS A 33 14.36 15.79 -3.87
C LYS A 33 13.61 14.57 -4.41
N LYS A 34 14.36 13.46 -4.56
CA LYS A 34 13.85 12.18 -5.03
C LYS A 34 13.78 11.19 -3.87
N VAL A 35 12.66 10.53 -3.71
CA VAL A 35 12.47 9.50 -2.68
C VAL A 35 11.99 8.20 -3.32
N ALA A 36 12.71 7.11 -3.08
CA ALA A 36 12.25 5.78 -3.45
C ALA A 36 11.55 5.11 -2.26
N VAL A 37 10.37 4.58 -2.51
CA VAL A 37 9.56 3.82 -1.55
C VAL A 37 9.59 2.34 -1.95
N ILE A 38 10.08 1.48 -1.08
CA ILE A 38 10.22 0.05 -1.32
C ILE A 38 9.05 -0.68 -0.65
N GLY A 39 8.07 -1.09 -1.47
CA GLY A 39 6.83 -1.73 -1.07
C GLY A 39 5.61 -0.82 -1.23
N GLY A 40 4.65 -1.28 -2.04
CA GLY A 40 3.38 -0.62 -2.38
C GLY A 40 2.21 -1.02 -1.48
N GLY A 41 2.48 -1.42 -0.23
CA GLY A 41 1.47 -1.68 0.78
C GLY A 41 0.97 -0.40 1.47
N PRO A 42 0.09 -0.51 2.50
CA PRO A 42 -0.50 0.65 3.17
C PRO A 42 0.52 1.66 3.69
N SER A 43 1.63 1.18 4.27
CA SER A 43 2.70 2.02 4.79
C SER A 43 3.41 2.79 3.68
N GLY A 44 3.79 2.08 2.60
CA GLY A 44 4.47 2.69 1.46
C GLY A 44 3.60 3.69 0.71
N LEU A 45 2.35 3.35 0.45
CA LEU A 45 1.39 4.24 -0.21
C LEU A 45 1.11 5.50 0.62
N SER A 46 0.93 5.35 1.94
CA SER A 46 0.74 6.49 2.84
C SER A 46 1.97 7.40 2.85
N ALA A 47 3.17 6.83 2.96
CA ALA A 47 4.41 7.61 2.90
C ALA A 47 4.55 8.33 1.55
N ALA A 48 4.31 7.63 0.43
CA ALA A 48 4.38 8.19 -0.91
C ALA A 48 3.42 9.37 -1.09
N TYR A 49 2.18 9.23 -0.60
CA TYR A 49 1.17 10.28 -0.63
C TYR A 49 1.65 11.55 0.09
N TYR A 50 2.07 11.43 1.35
CA TYR A 50 2.51 12.61 2.11
C TYR A 50 3.80 13.22 1.59
N LEU A 51 4.73 12.42 1.10
CA LEU A 51 5.97 12.92 0.46
C LEU A 51 5.66 13.66 -0.85
N ALA A 52 4.71 13.18 -1.64
CA ALA A 52 4.26 13.89 -2.83
C ALA A 52 3.59 15.22 -2.49
N LEU A 53 2.72 15.26 -1.46
CA LEU A 53 2.15 16.52 -0.95
C LEU A 53 3.21 17.52 -0.49
N MET A 54 4.34 17.04 0.05
CA MET A 54 5.48 17.89 0.44
C MET A 54 6.33 18.36 -0.75
N GLY A 55 5.95 18.05 -1.98
CA GLY A 55 6.63 18.47 -3.21
C GLY A 55 7.85 17.62 -3.56
N HIS A 56 8.02 16.43 -2.98
CA HIS A 56 9.09 15.51 -3.35
C HIS A 56 8.69 14.67 -4.58
N LYS A 57 9.67 14.32 -5.41
CA LYS A 57 9.49 13.33 -6.46
C LYS A 57 9.55 11.93 -5.86
N VAL A 58 8.44 11.19 -5.91
CA VAL A 58 8.32 9.88 -5.28
C VAL A 58 8.18 8.78 -6.32
N THR A 59 8.95 7.69 -6.14
CA THR A 59 8.85 6.47 -6.95
C THR A 59 8.64 5.27 -6.03
N VAL A 60 7.58 4.50 -6.27
CA VAL A 60 7.24 3.29 -5.52
C VAL A 60 7.67 2.06 -6.29
N TYR A 61 8.41 1.17 -5.65
CA TYR A 61 8.82 -0.13 -6.18
C TYR A 61 8.05 -1.23 -5.46
N GLU A 62 7.30 -2.05 -6.20
CA GLU A 62 6.45 -3.12 -5.67
C GLU A 62 6.76 -4.44 -6.39
N LYS A 63 7.05 -5.49 -5.62
CA LYS A 63 7.34 -6.83 -6.16
C LYS A 63 6.13 -7.53 -6.76
N CYS A 64 4.94 -7.22 -6.27
CA CYS A 64 3.70 -7.79 -6.76
C CYS A 64 3.20 -7.04 -8.00
N ALA A 65 2.30 -7.69 -8.75
CA ALA A 65 1.72 -7.11 -9.97
C ALA A 65 0.79 -5.91 -9.69
N LYS A 66 0.32 -5.75 -8.47
CA LYS A 66 -0.60 -4.67 -8.08
C LYS A 66 -0.25 -4.11 -6.71
N LEU A 67 -0.48 -2.81 -6.55
CA LEU A 67 -0.36 -2.11 -5.27
C LEU A 67 -1.44 -2.52 -4.28
N GLY A 68 -1.24 -2.21 -2.99
CA GLY A 68 -2.18 -2.41 -1.91
C GLY A 68 -1.68 -3.38 -0.82
N GLY A 69 -0.63 -4.17 -1.09
CA GLY A 69 -0.04 -5.09 -0.11
C GLY A 69 -1.11 -5.97 0.57
N MET A 70 -1.10 -6.08 1.90
CA MET A 70 -2.06 -6.92 2.64
C MET A 70 -3.52 -6.47 2.50
N LEU A 71 -3.80 -5.22 2.13
CA LEU A 71 -5.17 -4.81 1.82
C LEU A 71 -5.71 -5.56 0.60
N ARG A 72 -4.84 -5.86 -0.37
CA ARG A 72 -5.19 -6.58 -1.59
C ARG A 72 -5.05 -8.09 -1.46
N TYR A 73 -3.91 -8.53 -0.93
CA TYR A 73 -3.52 -9.95 -0.95
C TYR A 73 -3.94 -10.72 0.31
N GLY A 74 -4.30 -10.02 1.39
CA GLY A 74 -4.72 -10.63 2.65
C GLY A 74 -6.19 -10.44 2.99
N ILE A 75 -6.81 -9.29 2.65
CA ILE A 75 -8.21 -9.03 2.97
C ILE A 75 -9.11 -9.57 1.85
N PRO A 76 -10.10 -10.44 2.15
CA PRO A 76 -11.03 -10.96 1.15
C PRO A 76 -11.86 -9.87 0.47
N ASN A 77 -12.20 -10.08 -0.81
CA ASN A 77 -12.94 -9.12 -1.63
C ASN A 77 -14.31 -8.71 -1.04
N TYR A 78 -15.00 -9.64 -0.39
CA TYR A 78 -16.29 -9.34 0.25
C TYR A 78 -16.17 -8.41 1.46
N ARG A 79 -14.98 -8.26 2.04
CA ARG A 79 -14.71 -7.31 3.13
C ARG A 79 -14.17 -5.97 2.65
N LEU A 80 -13.30 -5.99 1.66
CA LEU A 80 -12.75 -4.81 1.00
C LEU A 80 -12.83 -5.02 -0.51
N PRO A 81 -13.88 -4.52 -1.17
CA PRO A 81 -14.03 -4.61 -2.62
C PRO A 81 -12.81 -4.01 -3.33
N ARG A 82 -12.35 -4.69 -4.38
CA ARG A 82 -11.15 -4.28 -5.11
C ARG A 82 -11.31 -2.94 -5.78
N GLU A 83 -12.52 -2.64 -6.25
CA GLU A 83 -12.87 -1.37 -6.88
C GLU A 83 -12.68 -0.18 -5.92
N VAL A 84 -13.03 -0.35 -4.65
CA VAL A 84 -12.85 0.68 -3.61
C VAL A 84 -11.36 0.90 -3.36
N LEU A 85 -10.59 -0.20 -3.21
CA LEU A 85 -9.15 -0.12 -3.01
C LEU A 85 -8.44 0.50 -4.21
N ASP A 86 -8.83 0.13 -5.43
CA ASP A 86 -8.24 0.66 -6.66
C ASP A 86 -8.55 2.16 -6.82
N ALA A 87 -9.74 2.60 -6.48
CA ALA A 87 -10.11 4.03 -6.50
C ALA A 87 -9.28 4.85 -5.50
N GLU A 88 -9.10 4.35 -4.28
CA GLU A 88 -8.26 4.99 -3.25
C GLU A 88 -6.79 5.09 -3.71
N ILE A 89 -6.24 4.00 -4.25
CA ILE A 89 -4.86 3.99 -4.77
C ILE A 89 -4.73 4.96 -5.94
N ALA A 90 -5.66 4.93 -6.90
CA ALA A 90 -5.66 5.84 -8.05
C ALA A 90 -5.68 7.32 -7.61
N SER A 91 -6.47 7.64 -6.59
CA SER A 91 -6.52 8.96 -5.99
C SER A 91 -5.15 9.40 -5.44
N MET A 92 -4.42 8.52 -4.74
CA MET A 92 -3.07 8.82 -4.25
C MET A 92 -2.07 9.02 -5.40
N LEU A 93 -2.13 8.15 -6.43
CA LEU A 93 -1.23 8.21 -7.58
C LEU A 93 -1.45 9.46 -8.46
N ALA A 94 -2.64 10.05 -8.41
CA ALA A 94 -2.97 11.29 -9.13
C ALA A 94 -2.11 12.49 -8.70
N LEU A 95 -1.40 12.40 -7.56
CA LEU A 95 -0.40 13.39 -7.12
C LEU A 95 0.92 13.32 -7.89
N GLY A 96 1.04 12.48 -8.91
CA GLY A 96 2.26 12.35 -9.71
C GLY A 96 3.30 11.39 -9.13
N ILE A 97 2.85 10.38 -8.37
CA ILE A 97 3.71 9.31 -7.84
C ILE A 97 4.02 8.31 -8.95
N ASP A 98 5.30 8.10 -9.24
CA ASP A 98 5.76 7.08 -10.18
C ASP A 98 5.69 5.69 -9.55
N VAL A 99 5.31 4.66 -10.32
CA VAL A 99 5.14 3.29 -9.81
C VAL A 99 5.80 2.27 -10.72
N HIS A 100 6.60 1.39 -10.14
CA HIS A 100 7.17 0.21 -10.78
C HIS A 100 6.65 -1.04 -10.06
N VAL A 101 5.71 -1.76 -10.68
CA VAL A 101 5.23 -3.07 -10.21
C VAL A 101 6.04 -4.21 -10.84
N ASN A 102 5.96 -5.40 -10.24
CA ASN A 102 6.77 -6.57 -10.62
C ASN A 102 8.28 -6.29 -10.54
N VAL A 103 8.70 -5.43 -9.62
CA VAL A 103 10.12 -5.13 -9.38
C VAL A 103 10.48 -5.56 -7.97
N ASN A 104 11.29 -6.61 -7.85
CA ASN A 104 11.82 -7.09 -6.58
C ASN A 104 13.15 -6.40 -6.27
N VAL A 105 13.13 -5.53 -5.27
CA VAL A 105 14.36 -4.86 -4.81
C VAL A 105 15.28 -5.89 -4.14
N GLY A 106 16.48 -6.00 -4.64
CA GLY A 106 17.45 -7.03 -4.27
C GLY A 106 17.78 -7.98 -5.44
N ASP A 107 16.82 -8.22 -6.33
CA ASP A 107 16.97 -9.10 -7.49
C ASP A 107 16.99 -8.29 -8.79
N ASP A 108 15.91 -7.51 -9.07
CA ASP A 108 15.76 -6.75 -10.32
C ASP A 108 16.46 -5.38 -10.27
N VAL A 109 16.49 -4.77 -9.11
CA VAL A 109 17.20 -3.52 -8.83
C VAL A 109 17.85 -3.64 -7.45
N THR A 110 19.11 -3.28 -7.34
CA THR A 110 19.83 -3.38 -6.08
C THR A 110 19.48 -2.21 -5.14
N PHE A 111 19.62 -2.45 -3.84
CA PHE A 111 19.45 -1.41 -2.83
C PHE A 111 20.44 -0.26 -3.02
N ASP A 112 21.68 -0.58 -3.41
CA ASP A 112 22.72 0.42 -3.62
C ASP A 112 22.46 1.30 -4.85
N GLU A 113 21.92 0.74 -5.93
CA GLU A 113 21.47 1.52 -7.10
C GLU A 113 20.38 2.51 -6.71
N LEU A 114 19.36 2.07 -5.97
CA LEU A 114 18.30 2.95 -5.49
C LEU A 114 18.85 4.06 -4.58
N ARG A 115 19.82 3.72 -3.72
CA ARG A 115 20.46 4.68 -2.82
C ARG A 115 21.29 5.73 -3.55
N GLN A 116 21.90 5.38 -4.67
CA GLN A 116 22.66 6.32 -5.48
C GLN A 116 21.78 7.24 -6.32
N GLN A 117 20.61 6.76 -6.74
CA GLN A 117 19.68 7.48 -7.63
C GLN A 117 18.69 8.38 -6.88
N ASN A 118 18.57 8.22 -5.56
CA ASN A 118 17.58 8.92 -4.75
C ASN A 118 18.23 9.60 -3.53
N ASP A 119 17.65 10.69 -3.07
CA ASP A 119 18.09 11.41 -1.86
C ASP A 119 17.73 10.66 -0.58
N ALA A 120 16.64 9.88 -0.61
CA ALA A 120 16.19 9.06 0.52
C ALA A 120 15.48 7.79 0.05
N LEU A 121 15.52 6.77 0.91
CA LEU A 121 14.78 5.51 0.73
C LEU A 121 13.82 5.30 1.91
N TYR A 122 12.58 4.94 1.61
CA TYR A 122 11.59 4.52 2.60
C TYR A 122 11.29 3.02 2.44
N ILE A 123 11.60 2.24 3.46
CA ILE A 123 11.46 0.78 3.44
C ILE A 123 10.12 0.38 4.05
N ALA A 124 9.24 -0.22 3.26
CA ALA A 124 7.87 -0.60 3.62
C ALA A 124 7.52 -2.02 3.17
N LEU A 125 8.43 -2.98 3.38
CA LEU A 125 8.37 -4.35 2.85
C LEU A 125 7.20 -5.18 3.40
N GLY A 126 6.64 -4.80 4.56
CA GLY A 126 5.60 -5.57 5.22
C GLY A 126 6.11 -6.92 5.77
N ALA A 127 5.18 -7.86 5.99
CA ALA A 127 5.46 -9.19 6.51
C ALA A 127 4.68 -10.23 5.71
N HIS A 128 5.14 -10.53 4.50
CA HIS A 128 4.49 -11.49 3.58
C HIS A 128 4.97 -12.94 3.77
N THR A 129 5.98 -13.16 4.59
CA THR A 129 6.56 -14.49 4.81
C THR A 129 6.03 -15.08 6.12
N ASP A 130 5.51 -16.30 6.04
CA ASP A 130 5.04 -17.03 7.21
C ASP A 130 6.22 -17.44 8.09
N LYS A 131 6.05 -17.35 9.39
CA LYS A 131 6.97 -17.98 10.34
C LYS A 131 6.53 -19.41 10.52
N LYS A 132 7.39 -20.35 10.08
CA LYS A 132 7.11 -21.78 10.24
C LYS A 132 7.11 -22.17 11.71
N THR A 133 6.16 -23.02 12.09
CA THR A 133 6.04 -23.58 13.43
C THR A 133 6.92 -24.81 13.62
N GLY A 134 7.33 -25.46 12.52
CA GLY A 134 8.16 -26.67 12.50
C GLY A 134 7.39 -27.97 12.78
N ILE A 135 6.06 -27.94 12.60
CA ILE A 135 5.22 -29.13 12.78
C ILE A 135 5.26 -29.97 11.51
N GLU A 136 5.29 -31.29 11.66
CA GLU A 136 5.23 -32.24 10.54
C GLU A 136 3.96 -32.01 9.71
N GLY A 137 4.11 -31.89 8.38
CA GLY A 137 3.01 -31.60 7.46
C GLY A 137 2.67 -30.11 7.26
N GLU A 138 3.38 -29.18 7.91
CA GLU A 138 3.17 -27.75 7.77
C GLU A 138 3.28 -27.26 6.31
N ASP A 139 4.12 -27.92 5.50
CA ASP A 139 4.33 -27.61 4.09
C ASP A 139 3.39 -28.36 3.13
N ALA A 140 2.44 -29.17 3.64
CA ALA A 140 1.47 -29.88 2.82
C ALA A 140 0.58 -28.89 2.06
N GLU A 141 0.26 -29.19 0.79
CA GLU A 141 -0.59 -28.33 -0.05
C GLU A 141 -2.06 -28.23 0.44
N ILE A 142 -2.51 -29.25 1.19
CA ILE A 142 -3.84 -29.32 1.79
C ILE A 142 -3.80 -28.82 3.23
N GLY A 143 -4.80 -28.03 3.63
CA GLY A 143 -4.96 -27.55 5.02
C GLY A 143 -4.23 -26.23 5.32
N ARG A 144 -3.54 -25.63 4.40
CA ARG A 144 -3.17 -24.22 4.53
C ARG A 144 -4.46 -23.41 4.56
N ALA A 145 -4.89 -23.04 5.76
CA ALA A 145 -5.82 -21.92 5.90
C ALA A 145 -5.13 -20.68 5.36
N SER A 146 -5.05 -20.60 4.03
CA SER A 146 -4.38 -19.49 3.41
C SER A 146 -5.30 -18.29 3.44
N CYS A 147 -4.86 -17.23 4.08
CA CYS A 147 -5.30 -15.89 3.74
C CYS A 147 -4.94 -15.53 2.28
N ARG A 148 -4.35 -16.45 1.54
CA ARG A 148 -4.11 -16.41 0.10
C ARG A 148 -5.30 -17.01 -0.63
N GLU A 149 -6.40 -16.29 -0.70
CA GLU A 149 -7.31 -16.53 -1.79
C GLU A 149 -6.54 -16.22 -3.09
N ARG A 150 -6.40 -17.21 -3.95
CA ARG A 150 -5.86 -17.01 -5.30
C ARG A 150 -6.77 -16.03 -6.01
N VAL A 151 -6.27 -14.86 -6.30
CA VAL A 151 -6.89 -13.89 -7.20
C VAL A 151 -6.45 -14.22 -8.62
#